data_f8818a9fe38dfc88f3713cf14084d630
#
_entry.id   f8818a9fe38dfc88f3713cf14084d630
#
_cell.length_a   1.000
_cell.length_b   1.000
_cell.length_c   1.000
_cell.angle_alpha   90.00
_cell.angle_beta   90.00
_cell.angle_gamma   90.00
#
_symmetry.space_group_name_H-M   'P 1'
#
loop_
_entity.id
_entity.type
_entity.pdbx_description
1 polymer ?
#
loop_
_entity_poly.entity_id
_entity_poly.type
_entity_poly.pdbx_seq_one_letter_code
_entity_poly.pdbx_strand_id
1 'polypeptide(L)'
;MYKKIISTLVIGTLLAGTLTGCGGSSDAGSSAKSSGKTELELFSTKPENKDTIQKLVDKYNESHDDVTVKVTAPPDAGTVLKTRMAKNDMPDIVAMGGDNNYTEVEGAGMLLDLGDQDYIKDVQEAYIDMVYDVNKDKEETIYGVPFATNASGVIYNTEKFDELGLEVPKTWDEFIDLLQKIQDAGEQPLLMTYKDAWTANAPWNSIAADLAPESFADDRKAGKTTFVGIMRRLQRNI
;
A
#
# COMPACT_ATOMS: atom_id res chain seq x y z
N MET A 1 -21.98 -9.52 57.28
CA MET A 1 -23.47 -9.49 57.21
C MET A 1 -23.93 -10.14 55.93
N TYR A 2 -24.57 -11.28 56.09
CA TYR A 2 -25.15 -12.09 55.01
C TYR A 2 -26.37 -11.41 54.38
N LYS A 3 -26.60 -11.53 53.10
CA LYS A 3 -27.93 -11.82 52.56
C LYS A 3 -27.83 -12.49 51.20
N LYS A 4 -28.18 -13.76 51.19
CA LYS A 4 -28.59 -14.61 50.06
C LYS A 4 -30.01 -14.20 49.67
N ILE A 5 -30.37 -14.31 48.40
CA ILE A 5 -31.73 -14.62 47.90
C ILE A 5 -31.53 -15.07 46.43
N ILE A 6 -31.63 -16.31 46.13
CA ILE A 6 -32.70 -17.24 45.77
C ILE A 6 -33.11 -17.14 44.28
N SER A 7 -32.90 -18.25 43.64
CA SER A 7 -33.34 -18.79 42.35
C SER A 7 -34.80 -18.51 42.04
N THR A 8 -35.08 -18.39 40.74
CA THR A 8 -36.34 -18.91 40.19
C THR A 8 -36.12 -19.53 38.82
N LEU A 9 -36.22 -20.81 38.77
CA LEU A 9 -36.30 -21.69 37.63
C LEU A 9 -37.73 -21.61 37.04
N VAL A 10 -37.87 -21.36 35.73
CA VAL A 10 -39.14 -21.61 35.03
C VAL A 10 -38.88 -22.54 33.86
N ILE A 11 -39.35 -23.74 34.08
CA ILE A 11 -39.50 -24.85 33.12
C ILE A 11 -40.89 -24.72 32.50
N GLY A 12 -40.98 -24.93 31.21
CA GLY A 12 -42.24 -25.20 30.53
C GLY A 12 -42.16 -24.74 29.06
N THR A 13 -42.42 -25.46 28.07
CA THR A 13 -43.06 -26.70 27.74
C THR A 13 -42.83 -27.01 26.27
N LEU A 14 -42.54 -28.24 25.93
CA LEU A 14 -42.53 -28.78 24.58
C LEU A 14 -43.90 -28.57 23.90
N LEU A 15 -43.91 -28.21 22.62
CA LEU A 15 -44.96 -28.63 21.71
C LEU A 15 -44.33 -29.20 20.43
N ALA A 16 -44.52 -30.48 20.30
CA ALA A 16 -44.26 -31.27 19.13
C ALA A 16 -45.32 -30.96 18.06
N GLY A 17 -44.89 -30.68 16.88
CA GLY A 17 -45.75 -30.48 15.69
C GLY A 17 -45.18 -31.30 14.54
N THR A 18 -45.91 -32.24 14.14
CA THR A 18 -45.77 -33.41 13.31
C THR A 18 -45.22 -33.17 11.90
N LEU A 19 -44.37 -34.13 11.48
CA LEU A 19 -44.01 -34.44 10.10
C LEU A 19 -45.24 -34.74 9.25
N THR A 20 -45.24 -34.16 8.04
CA THR A 20 -45.76 -34.88 6.86
C THR A 20 -44.74 -34.73 5.75
N GLY A 21 -44.09 -35.85 5.49
CA GLY A 21 -43.27 -36.03 4.34
C GLY A 21 -44.11 -36.25 3.10
N CYS A 22 -43.54 -35.86 1.96
CA CYS A 22 -43.78 -36.58 0.72
C CYS A 22 -42.48 -36.47 -0.10
N GLY A 23 -42.01 -37.63 -0.41
CA GLY A 23 -40.88 -37.95 -1.19
C GLY A 23 -41.09 -37.63 -2.68
N GLY A 24 -39.99 -37.51 -3.32
CA GLY A 24 -39.87 -37.33 -4.78
C GLY A 24 -38.41 -37.31 -5.14
N SER A 25 -38.03 -38.30 -5.83
CA SER A 25 -36.72 -38.72 -6.36
C SER A 25 -35.89 -37.63 -6.98
N SER A 26 -34.59 -37.76 -6.75
CA SER A 26 -33.47 -37.56 -7.70
C SER A 26 -33.76 -36.71 -8.93
N ASP A 27 -33.11 -35.55 -8.98
CA ASP A 27 -32.45 -35.17 -10.22
C ASP A 27 -31.25 -34.27 -9.96
N ALA A 28 -30.29 -34.55 -10.78
CA ALA A 28 -28.95 -34.01 -10.90
C ALA A 28 -28.81 -32.51 -10.67
N GLY A 29 -27.66 -32.19 -10.09
CA GLY A 29 -27.14 -30.83 -10.01
C GLY A 29 -27.31 -30.05 -11.29
N SER A 30 -28.21 -29.12 -11.25
CA SER A 30 -28.19 -27.96 -12.09
C SER A 30 -27.49 -26.87 -11.30
N SER A 31 -26.18 -26.78 -11.48
CA SER A 31 -25.48 -25.53 -11.26
C SER A 31 -26.18 -24.53 -12.16
N ALA A 32 -27.04 -23.72 -11.58
CA ALA A 32 -27.52 -22.50 -12.21
C ALA A 32 -26.28 -21.71 -12.57
N LYS A 33 -25.88 -21.74 -13.85
CA LYS A 33 -24.99 -20.75 -14.41
C LYS A 33 -25.68 -19.41 -14.16
N SER A 34 -25.20 -18.70 -13.13
CA SER A 34 -25.45 -17.29 -13.03
C SER A 34 -24.97 -16.67 -14.33
N SER A 35 -25.89 -16.21 -15.16
CA SER A 35 -25.60 -15.53 -16.44
C SER A 35 -25.18 -14.08 -16.20
N GLY A 36 -24.63 -13.78 -15.03
CA GLY A 36 -24.12 -12.46 -14.65
C GLY A 36 -22.60 -12.41 -14.77
N LYS A 37 -22.08 -11.24 -15.12
CA LYS A 37 -20.64 -10.96 -15.08
C LYS A 37 -20.11 -11.21 -13.66
N THR A 38 -18.88 -11.74 -13.56
CA THR A 38 -18.16 -11.81 -12.28
C THR A 38 -17.78 -10.39 -11.86
N GLU A 39 -18.14 -10.00 -10.64
CA GLU A 39 -17.82 -8.70 -10.09
C GLU A 39 -16.60 -8.81 -9.19
N LEU A 40 -15.57 -8.00 -9.42
CA LEU A 40 -14.34 -7.94 -8.65
C LEU A 40 -14.16 -6.53 -8.06
N GLU A 41 -13.67 -6.45 -6.84
CA GLU A 41 -13.32 -5.19 -6.20
C GLU A 41 -11.81 -4.93 -6.32
N LEU A 42 -11.44 -3.77 -6.91
CA LEU A 42 -10.11 -3.22 -6.84
C LEU A 42 -10.07 -2.15 -5.75
N PHE A 43 -9.42 -2.45 -4.65
CA PHE A 43 -9.23 -1.54 -3.53
C PHE A 43 -7.90 -0.82 -3.65
N SER A 44 -7.90 0.52 -3.71
CA SER A 44 -6.68 1.33 -3.78
C SER A 44 -6.39 2.03 -2.44
N THR A 45 -5.14 1.92 -1.98
CA THR A 45 -4.65 2.69 -0.82
C THR A 45 -4.15 4.09 -1.20
N LYS A 46 -4.29 4.48 -2.47
CA LYS A 46 -3.85 5.76 -3.04
C LYS A 46 -5.05 6.56 -3.55
N PRO A 47 -5.78 7.27 -2.68
CA PRO A 47 -6.96 8.03 -3.09
C PRO A 47 -6.64 9.14 -4.10
N GLU A 48 -5.40 9.65 -4.11
CA GLU A 48 -4.94 10.71 -5.03
C GLU A 48 -4.91 10.26 -6.49
N ASN A 49 -4.80 8.97 -6.80
CA ASN A 49 -4.80 8.47 -8.17
C ASN A 49 -6.09 7.73 -8.56
N LYS A 50 -7.13 7.83 -7.73
CA LYS A 50 -8.42 7.15 -7.93
C LYS A 50 -8.99 7.36 -9.33
N ASP A 51 -8.99 8.60 -9.81
CA ASP A 51 -9.56 8.93 -11.12
C ASP A 51 -8.77 8.30 -12.28
N THR A 52 -7.46 8.15 -12.13
CA THR A 52 -6.63 7.47 -13.12
C THR A 52 -6.90 5.98 -13.14
N ILE A 53 -6.97 5.35 -11.95
CA ILE A 53 -7.30 3.93 -11.83
C ILE A 53 -8.72 3.68 -12.37
N GLN A 54 -9.69 4.55 -12.06
CA GLN A 54 -11.06 4.43 -12.57
C GLN A 54 -11.08 4.41 -14.11
N LYS A 55 -10.38 5.33 -14.78
CA LYS A 55 -10.29 5.34 -16.25
C LYS A 55 -9.69 4.06 -16.84
N LEU A 56 -8.69 3.48 -16.17
CA LEU A 56 -8.11 2.21 -16.60
C LEU A 56 -9.10 1.06 -16.45
N VAL A 57 -9.81 1.03 -15.32
CA VAL A 57 -10.84 0.02 -15.02
C VAL A 57 -12.03 0.16 -15.97
N ASP A 58 -12.48 1.38 -16.27
CA ASP A 58 -13.56 1.60 -17.23
C ASP A 58 -13.21 1.03 -18.61
N LYS A 59 -11.96 1.32 -19.07
CA LYS A 59 -11.46 0.76 -20.33
C LYS A 59 -11.36 -0.77 -20.32
N TYR A 60 -10.97 -1.36 -19.18
CA TYR A 60 -10.97 -2.81 -19.01
C TYR A 60 -12.38 -3.38 -19.12
N ASN A 61 -13.32 -2.79 -18.37
CA ASN A 61 -14.72 -3.22 -18.35
C ASN A 61 -15.43 -3.10 -19.70
N GLU A 62 -15.04 -2.12 -20.54
CA GLU A 62 -15.55 -1.97 -21.92
C GLU A 62 -15.09 -3.10 -22.85
N SER A 63 -13.95 -3.71 -22.58
CA SER A 63 -13.34 -4.76 -23.42
C SER A 63 -13.59 -6.19 -22.91
N HIS A 64 -14.22 -6.35 -21.74
CA HIS A 64 -14.48 -7.66 -21.11
C HIS A 64 -15.94 -7.80 -20.73
N ASP A 65 -16.58 -8.86 -21.27
CA ASP A 65 -18.00 -9.11 -21.07
C ASP A 65 -18.31 -10.07 -19.91
N ASP A 66 -17.33 -10.78 -19.41
CA ASP A 66 -17.44 -11.82 -18.39
C ASP A 66 -17.08 -11.32 -16.98
N VAL A 67 -16.32 -10.23 -16.88
CA VAL A 67 -15.86 -9.64 -15.62
C VAL A 67 -16.22 -8.15 -15.57
N THR A 68 -16.53 -7.66 -14.38
CA THR A 68 -16.68 -6.23 -14.10
C THR A 68 -15.85 -5.90 -12.86
N VAL A 69 -14.91 -4.96 -12.98
CA VAL A 69 -14.11 -4.49 -11.88
C VAL A 69 -14.69 -3.18 -11.33
N LYS A 70 -14.78 -3.05 -10.01
CA LYS A 70 -15.20 -1.83 -9.30
C LYS A 70 -14.06 -1.25 -8.49
N VAL A 71 -13.87 0.05 -8.53
CA VAL A 71 -12.80 0.75 -7.80
C VAL A 71 -13.31 1.29 -6.46
N THR A 72 -12.64 0.93 -5.39
CA THR A 72 -12.82 1.47 -4.04
C THR A 72 -11.52 2.14 -3.58
N ALA A 73 -11.58 3.42 -3.21
CA ALA A 73 -10.44 4.18 -2.69
C ALA A 73 -10.90 5.13 -1.57
N PRO A 74 -11.15 4.60 -0.36
CA PRO A 74 -11.67 5.41 0.75
C PRO A 74 -10.57 6.30 1.36
N PRO A 75 -10.95 7.38 2.04
CA PRO A 75 -10.05 8.06 2.97
C PRO A 75 -9.52 7.06 4.02
N ASP A 76 -8.29 7.27 4.51
CA ASP A 76 -7.65 6.38 5.48
C ASP A 76 -7.61 4.90 5.05
N ALA A 77 -7.44 4.67 3.75
CA ALA A 77 -7.54 3.37 3.11
C ALA A 77 -6.69 2.28 3.81
N GLY A 78 -5.50 2.63 4.34
CA GLY A 78 -4.68 1.71 5.11
C GLY A 78 -5.38 1.18 6.37
N THR A 79 -6.07 2.04 7.11
CA THR A 79 -6.84 1.64 8.31
C THR A 79 -8.06 0.80 7.93
N VAL A 80 -8.72 1.17 6.83
CA VAL A 80 -9.87 0.41 6.29
C VAL A 80 -9.42 -0.99 5.88
N LEU A 81 -8.30 -1.12 5.16
CA LEU A 81 -7.75 -2.41 4.73
C LEU A 81 -7.42 -3.32 5.93
N LYS A 82 -6.76 -2.78 6.96
CA LYS A 82 -6.47 -3.52 8.21
C LYS A 82 -7.73 -4.00 8.92
N THR A 83 -8.78 -3.17 8.92
CA THR A 83 -10.07 -3.54 9.50
C THR A 83 -10.74 -4.67 8.73
N ARG A 84 -10.67 -4.63 7.40
CA ARG A 84 -11.19 -5.68 6.50
C ARG A 84 -10.39 -6.97 6.67
N MET A 85 -9.06 -6.88 6.72
CA MET A 85 -8.17 -8.00 7.00
C MET A 85 -8.55 -8.72 8.31
N ALA A 86 -8.75 -7.96 9.39
CA ALA A 86 -9.15 -8.52 10.69
C ALA A 86 -10.52 -9.22 10.67
N LYS A 87 -11.39 -8.85 9.72
CA LYS A 87 -12.71 -9.47 9.51
C LYS A 87 -12.71 -10.58 8.47
N ASN A 88 -11.56 -10.90 7.89
CA ASN A 88 -11.42 -11.81 6.75
C ASN A 88 -12.30 -11.39 5.55
N ASP A 89 -12.42 -10.09 5.33
CA ASP A 89 -13.22 -9.44 4.27
C ASP A 89 -12.29 -8.69 3.32
N MET A 90 -11.35 -9.42 2.70
CA MET A 90 -10.38 -8.83 1.78
C MET A 90 -11.01 -8.51 0.42
N PRO A 91 -10.60 -7.42 -0.23
CA PRO A 91 -10.95 -7.17 -1.63
C PRO A 91 -10.25 -8.18 -2.55
N ASP A 92 -10.79 -8.36 -3.76
CA ASP A 92 -10.23 -9.29 -4.75
C ASP A 92 -8.87 -8.84 -5.27
N ILE A 93 -8.71 -7.51 -5.45
CA ILE A 93 -7.47 -6.89 -5.94
C ILE A 93 -7.12 -5.72 -5.03
N VAL A 94 -5.85 -5.63 -4.61
CA VAL A 94 -5.37 -4.52 -3.80
C VAL A 94 -4.25 -3.77 -4.52
N ALA A 95 -4.48 -2.48 -4.80
CA ALA A 95 -3.47 -1.55 -5.29
C ALA A 95 -2.89 -0.77 -4.11
N MET A 96 -1.64 -1.08 -3.73
CA MET A 96 -0.99 -0.50 -2.55
C MET A 96 0.50 -0.22 -2.81
N GLY A 97 1.14 0.51 -1.91
CA GLY A 97 2.59 0.66 -1.91
C GLY A 97 3.29 -0.58 -1.34
N GLY A 98 4.56 -0.78 -1.72
CA GLY A 98 5.44 -1.76 -1.08
C GLY A 98 5.91 -1.24 0.30
N ASP A 99 4.98 -1.07 1.22
CA ASP A 99 5.19 -0.50 2.56
C ASP A 99 4.71 -1.46 3.66
N ASN A 100 4.61 -0.98 4.89
CA ASN A 100 4.15 -1.79 6.02
C ASN A 100 2.76 -2.40 5.81
N ASN A 101 1.86 -1.78 5.04
CA ASN A 101 0.55 -2.36 4.78
C ASN A 101 0.70 -3.61 3.92
N TYR A 102 1.58 -3.57 2.91
CA TYR A 102 1.89 -4.73 2.09
C TYR A 102 2.46 -5.87 2.94
N THR A 103 3.49 -5.60 3.77
CA THR A 103 4.14 -6.63 4.59
C THR A 103 3.20 -7.21 5.68
N GLU A 104 2.21 -6.45 6.14
CA GLU A 104 1.18 -6.97 7.05
C GLU A 104 0.22 -7.92 6.34
N VAL A 105 -0.24 -7.59 5.13
CA VAL A 105 -1.15 -8.42 4.34
C VAL A 105 -0.45 -9.68 3.85
N GLU A 106 0.80 -9.54 3.36
CA GLU A 106 1.68 -10.66 2.97
C GLU A 106 1.91 -11.59 4.15
N GLY A 107 2.39 -11.06 5.28
CA GLY A 107 2.66 -11.86 6.47
C GLY A 107 1.43 -12.51 7.11
N ALA A 108 0.21 -12.10 6.73
CA ALA A 108 -1.05 -12.75 7.08
C ALA A 108 -1.43 -13.88 6.09
N GLY A 109 -0.66 -14.11 5.03
CA GLY A 109 -0.92 -15.11 4.01
C GLY A 109 -2.16 -14.81 3.16
N MET A 110 -2.48 -13.53 2.95
CA MET A 110 -3.68 -13.10 2.23
C MET A 110 -3.41 -12.67 0.78
N LEU A 111 -2.18 -12.84 0.30
CA LEU A 111 -1.79 -12.55 -1.07
C LEU A 111 -1.55 -13.84 -1.85
N LEU A 112 -1.92 -13.84 -3.12
CA LEU A 112 -1.66 -14.92 -4.04
C LEU A 112 -0.25 -14.80 -4.62
N ASP A 113 0.47 -15.91 -4.72
CA ASP A 113 1.72 -15.96 -5.48
C ASP A 113 1.43 -15.81 -6.99
N LEU A 114 2.09 -14.83 -7.58
CA LEU A 114 1.96 -14.47 -9.00
C LEU A 114 3.19 -14.88 -9.83
N GLY A 115 4.16 -15.57 -9.23
CA GLY A 115 5.44 -15.89 -9.86
C GLY A 115 5.34 -16.69 -11.16
N ASP A 116 4.33 -17.54 -11.26
CA ASP A 116 4.08 -18.36 -12.45
C ASP A 116 3.33 -17.62 -13.58
N GLN A 117 2.99 -16.35 -13.39
CA GLN A 117 2.24 -15.59 -14.38
C GLN A 117 3.15 -15.07 -15.51
N ASP A 118 2.72 -15.23 -16.76
CA ASP A 118 3.53 -14.87 -17.93
C ASP A 118 3.88 -13.37 -17.97
N TYR A 119 3.00 -12.49 -17.49
CA TYR A 119 3.23 -11.04 -17.48
C TYR A 119 4.34 -10.59 -16.51
N ILE A 120 4.78 -11.44 -15.58
CA ILE A 120 5.93 -11.15 -14.70
C ILE A 120 7.21 -10.96 -15.52
N LYS A 121 7.37 -11.66 -16.63
CA LYS A 121 8.53 -11.58 -17.52
C LYS A 121 8.66 -10.20 -18.20
N ASP A 122 7.57 -9.45 -18.26
CA ASP A 122 7.55 -8.10 -18.84
C ASP A 122 7.92 -7.02 -17.82
N VAL A 123 8.02 -7.37 -16.53
CA VAL A 123 8.44 -6.46 -15.46
C VAL A 123 9.96 -6.43 -15.39
N GLN A 124 10.55 -5.23 -15.29
CA GLN A 124 12.01 -5.10 -15.14
C GLN A 124 12.47 -5.78 -13.85
N GLU A 125 13.57 -6.55 -13.96
CA GLU A 125 14.15 -7.35 -12.87
C GLU A 125 14.35 -6.54 -11.59
N ALA A 126 14.88 -5.32 -11.70
CA ALA A 126 15.11 -4.45 -10.54
C ALA A 126 13.84 -4.16 -9.71
N TYR A 127 12.66 -4.18 -10.32
CA TYR A 127 11.40 -4.00 -9.59
C TYR A 127 10.89 -5.30 -8.97
N ILE A 128 11.21 -6.43 -9.56
CA ILE A 128 10.96 -7.75 -8.96
C ILE A 128 11.86 -7.94 -7.74
N ASP A 129 13.14 -7.57 -7.83
CA ASP A 129 14.07 -7.59 -6.69
C ASP A 129 13.54 -6.74 -5.51
N MET A 130 12.95 -5.57 -5.80
CA MET A 130 12.30 -4.75 -4.77
C MET A 130 11.11 -5.47 -4.11
N VAL A 131 10.36 -6.32 -4.83
CA VAL A 131 9.29 -7.13 -4.23
C VAL A 131 9.88 -8.15 -3.26
N TYR A 132 10.96 -8.83 -3.65
CA TYR A 132 11.65 -9.77 -2.76
C TYR A 132 12.21 -9.08 -1.50
N ASP A 133 12.77 -7.88 -1.65
CA ASP A 133 13.32 -7.11 -0.52
C ASP A 133 12.28 -6.69 0.52
N VAL A 134 11.05 -6.44 0.10
CA VAL A 134 9.96 -6.05 1.01
C VAL A 134 9.22 -7.23 1.61
N ASN A 135 9.36 -8.44 1.06
CA ASN A 135 8.75 -9.64 1.63
C ASN A 135 9.28 -9.90 3.04
N LYS A 136 8.37 -10.24 3.93
CA LYS A 136 8.68 -10.40 5.35
C LYS A 136 9.66 -11.55 5.61
N ASP A 137 9.48 -12.64 4.90
CA ASP A 137 10.26 -13.86 5.07
C ASP A 137 11.45 -13.93 4.11
N LYS A 138 11.71 -12.87 3.31
CA LYS A 138 12.76 -12.83 2.28
C LYS A 138 12.69 -14.01 1.30
N GLU A 139 11.52 -14.57 1.10
CA GLU A 139 11.29 -15.59 0.10
C GLU A 139 11.22 -14.95 -1.29
N GLU A 140 11.75 -15.66 -2.29
CA GLU A 140 11.66 -15.27 -3.70
C GLU A 140 10.25 -15.57 -4.26
N THR A 141 9.22 -15.03 -3.59
CA THR A 141 7.83 -15.19 -3.95
C THR A 141 7.28 -13.85 -4.43
N ILE A 142 6.51 -13.84 -5.49
CA ILE A 142 5.97 -12.62 -6.10
C ILE A 142 4.52 -12.44 -5.68
N TYR A 143 4.28 -11.75 -4.58
CA TYR A 143 2.93 -11.45 -4.08
C TYR A 143 2.31 -10.16 -4.65
N GLY A 144 3.02 -9.47 -5.53
CA GLY A 144 2.52 -8.24 -6.13
C GLY A 144 3.28 -7.87 -7.40
N VAL A 145 2.60 -7.20 -8.32
CA VAL A 145 3.19 -6.71 -9.57
C VAL A 145 3.39 -5.21 -9.47
N PRO A 146 4.63 -4.72 -9.52
CA PRO A 146 4.90 -3.29 -9.60
C PRO A 146 4.35 -2.71 -10.90
N PHE A 147 3.39 -1.80 -10.82
CA PHE A 147 2.81 -1.11 -11.99
C PHE A 147 3.19 0.37 -12.08
N ALA A 148 3.77 0.92 -11.01
CA ALA A 148 4.27 2.29 -10.95
C ALA A 148 5.36 2.40 -9.89
N THR A 149 6.29 3.31 -10.09
CA THR A 149 7.34 3.63 -9.12
C THR A 149 7.31 5.09 -8.75
N ASN A 150 7.85 5.43 -7.58
CA ASN A 150 8.04 6.79 -7.15
C ASN A 150 9.51 7.16 -7.31
N ALA A 151 9.77 8.39 -7.75
CA ALA A 151 11.08 8.98 -7.71
C ALA A 151 11.07 10.20 -6.78
N SER A 152 12.11 10.32 -5.95
CA SER A 152 12.33 11.52 -5.13
C SER A 152 13.29 12.45 -5.85
N GLY A 153 13.06 13.76 -5.74
CA GLY A 153 13.92 14.74 -6.35
C GLY A 153 13.50 16.17 -6.01
N VAL A 154 14.22 17.13 -6.54
CA VAL A 154 13.90 18.55 -6.44
C VAL A 154 13.28 19.01 -7.78
N ILE A 155 12.06 19.50 -7.73
CA ILE A 155 11.41 20.14 -8.86
C ILE A 155 11.77 21.63 -8.82
N TYR A 156 12.21 22.18 -9.93
CA TYR A 156 12.55 23.59 -10.04
C TYR A 156 11.79 24.30 -11.16
N ASN A 157 11.59 25.60 -10.99
CA ASN A 157 10.97 26.44 -12.00
C ASN A 157 12.01 26.84 -13.03
N THR A 158 11.92 26.35 -14.26
CA THR A 158 12.88 26.60 -15.33
C THR A 158 12.92 28.07 -15.76
N GLU A 159 11.77 28.76 -15.80
CA GLU A 159 11.70 30.19 -16.15
C GLU A 159 12.45 31.03 -15.12
N LYS A 160 12.29 30.73 -13.82
CA LYS A 160 13.03 31.41 -12.75
C LYS A 160 14.54 31.15 -12.83
N PHE A 161 14.93 29.93 -13.17
CA PHE A 161 16.35 29.62 -13.36
C PHE A 161 16.96 30.43 -14.51
N ASP A 162 16.23 30.50 -15.63
CA ASP A 162 16.65 31.32 -16.79
C ASP A 162 16.73 32.81 -16.45
N GLU A 163 15.70 33.38 -15.79
CA GLU A 163 15.66 34.78 -15.35
C GLU A 163 16.84 35.15 -14.44
N LEU A 164 17.24 34.25 -13.55
CA LEU A 164 18.30 34.46 -12.56
C LEU A 164 19.67 33.97 -13.03
N GLY A 165 19.76 33.39 -14.23
CA GLY A 165 21.00 32.83 -14.78
C GLY A 165 21.56 31.67 -13.92
N LEU A 166 20.67 30.81 -13.42
CA LEU A 166 21.02 29.70 -12.54
C LEU A 166 21.21 28.41 -13.34
N GLU A 167 22.08 27.54 -12.82
CA GLU A 167 22.28 26.18 -13.34
C GLU A 167 21.87 25.14 -12.29
N VAL A 168 21.52 23.94 -12.77
CA VAL A 168 21.19 22.82 -11.88
C VAL A 168 22.46 22.37 -11.15
N PRO A 169 22.46 22.37 -9.80
CA PRO A 169 23.64 22.00 -9.02
C PRO A 169 23.95 20.52 -9.14
N LYS A 170 25.23 20.16 -9.13
CA LYS A 170 25.74 18.79 -9.22
C LYS A 170 26.33 18.29 -7.90
N THR A 171 26.59 19.21 -6.97
CA THR A 171 27.14 18.92 -5.64
C THR A 171 26.28 19.55 -4.55
N TRP A 172 26.48 19.11 -3.33
CA TRP A 172 25.80 19.69 -2.17
C TRP A 172 26.18 21.16 -1.95
N ASP A 173 27.46 21.49 -2.10
CA ASP A 173 27.94 22.86 -1.94
C ASP A 173 27.33 23.77 -3.01
N GLU A 174 27.30 23.35 -4.28
CA GLU A 174 26.61 24.09 -5.34
C GLU A 174 25.11 24.27 -5.06
N PHE A 175 24.47 23.26 -4.45
CA PHE A 175 23.06 23.36 -4.07
C PHE A 175 22.86 24.42 -2.98
N ILE A 176 23.71 24.46 -1.97
CA ILE A 176 23.64 25.48 -0.91
C ILE A 176 23.91 26.88 -1.49
N ASP A 177 24.93 27.02 -2.34
CA ASP A 177 25.24 28.28 -3.03
C ASP A 177 24.08 28.76 -3.92
N LEU A 178 23.40 27.83 -4.60
CA LEU A 178 22.20 28.10 -5.40
C LEU A 178 21.08 28.66 -4.53
N LEU A 179 20.79 28.05 -3.38
CA LEU A 179 19.75 28.53 -2.46
C LEU A 179 20.06 29.96 -1.97
N GLN A 180 21.34 30.24 -1.68
CA GLN A 180 21.75 31.57 -1.25
C GLN A 180 21.59 32.61 -2.37
N LYS A 181 21.97 32.27 -3.61
CA LYS A 181 21.77 33.18 -4.78
C LYS A 181 20.30 33.51 -5.01
N ILE A 182 19.41 32.51 -4.90
CA ILE A 182 17.97 32.73 -5.02
C ILE A 182 17.47 33.66 -3.90
N GLN A 183 17.92 33.44 -2.68
CA GLN A 183 17.55 34.28 -1.53
C GLN A 183 18.06 35.74 -1.71
N ASP A 184 19.28 35.92 -2.15
CA ASP A 184 19.88 37.25 -2.40
C ASP A 184 19.15 38.00 -3.53
N ALA A 185 18.55 37.27 -4.47
CA ALA A 185 17.68 37.84 -5.51
C ALA A 185 16.28 38.23 -4.98
N GLY A 186 15.98 37.98 -3.70
CA GLY A 186 14.69 38.27 -3.07
C GLY A 186 13.60 37.23 -3.36
N GLU A 187 13.97 36.09 -3.92
CA GLU A 187 13.06 34.99 -4.21
C GLU A 187 13.05 33.93 -3.09
N GLN A 188 12.01 33.08 -3.09
CA GLN A 188 11.90 31.96 -2.15
C GLN A 188 12.75 30.78 -2.64
N PRO A 189 13.87 30.44 -1.98
CA PRO A 189 14.81 29.45 -2.51
C PRO A 189 14.28 28.01 -2.43
N LEU A 190 13.44 27.69 -1.44
CA LEU A 190 12.94 26.34 -1.23
C LEU A 190 11.51 26.37 -0.70
N LEU A 191 10.62 25.63 -1.36
CA LEU A 191 9.26 25.42 -0.89
C LEU A 191 9.10 23.98 -0.38
N MET A 192 8.68 23.85 0.87
CA MET A 192 8.41 22.56 1.50
C MET A 192 6.94 22.47 1.90
N THR A 193 6.28 21.36 1.57
CA THR A 193 4.84 21.16 1.80
C THR A 193 4.58 20.43 3.12
N TYR A 194 5.06 20.97 4.24
CA TYR A 194 4.98 20.33 5.57
C TYR A 194 3.62 20.46 6.27
N LYS A 195 2.56 20.79 5.55
CA LYS A 195 1.21 20.82 6.12
C LYS A 195 0.84 19.48 6.75
N ASP A 196 1.13 18.41 6.04
CA ASP A 196 0.97 17.05 6.54
C ASP A 196 2.33 16.51 6.98
N ALA A 197 2.47 16.13 8.24
CA ALA A 197 3.75 15.78 8.85
C ALA A 197 4.51 14.68 8.10
N TRP A 198 3.82 13.74 7.46
CA TRP A 198 4.44 12.65 6.70
C TRP A 198 5.24 13.16 5.49
N THR A 199 4.91 14.33 4.93
CA THR A 199 5.60 14.88 3.75
C THR A 199 7.06 15.25 4.05
N ALA A 200 7.43 15.44 5.31
CA ALA A 200 8.82 15.62 5.74
C ALA A 200 9.67 14.35 5.53
N ASN A 201 9.03 13.18 5.43
CA ASN A 201 9.76 11.93 5.22
C ASN A 201 10.36 11.83 3.82
N ALA A 202 9.77 12.45 2.80
CA ALA A 202 10.26 12.34 1.43
C ALA A 202 11.72 12.86 1.28
N PRO A 203 12.06 14.12 1.60
CA PRO A 203 13.44 14.59 1.54
C PRO A 203 14.33 13.90 2.59
N TRP A 204 13.78 13.62 3.79
CA TRP A 204 14.53 12.94 4.83
C TRP A 204 14.96 11.55 4.39
N ASN A 205 14.06 10.73 3.87
CA ASN A 205 14.37 9.35 3.47
C ASN A 205 15.40 9.30 2.35
N SER A 206 15.33 10.21 1.37
CA SER A 206 16.31 10.30 0.30
C SER A 206 17.72 10.57 0.85
N ILE A 207 17.87 11.60 1.68
CA ILE A 207 19.18 11.94 2.29
C ILE A 207 19.64 10.83 3.25
N ALA A 208 18.74 10.27 4.05
CA ALA A 208 19.09 9.24 5.02
C ALA A 208 19.50 7.93 4.35
N ALA A 209 18.86 7.55 3.24
CA ALA A 209 19.22 6.35 2.48
C ALA A 209 20.61 6.44 1.89
N ASP A 210 20.96 7.58 1.27
CA ASP A 210 22.30 7.80 0.68
C ASP A 210 23.44 7.76 1.73
N LEU A 211 23.13 8.12 2.97
CA LEU A 211 24.11 8.15 4.06
C LEU A 211 24.10 6.89 4.94
N ALA A 212 23.09 6.05 4.79
CA ALA A 212 22.99 4.79 5.53
C ALA A 212 23.92 3.73 4.93
N PRO A 213 24.58 2.89 5.75
CA PRO A 213 25.22 1.68 5.23
C PRO A 213 24.16 0.73 4.63
N GLU A 214 24.51 -0.02 3.60
CA GLU A 214 23.65 -1.06 3.03
C GLU A 214 23.14 -2.05 4.08
N SER A 215 23.99 -2.40 5.05
CA SER A 215 23.62 -3.31 6.15
C SER A 215 22.69 -2.68 7.19
N PHE A 216 22.31 -1.38 7.07
CA PHE A 216 21.61 -0.69 8.14
C PHE A 216 20.31 -1.37 8.58
N ALA A 217 19.50 -1.82 7.62
CA ALA A 217 18.22 -2.46 7.93
C ALA A 217 18.42 -3.77 8.72
N ASP A 218 19.36 -4.60 8.29
CA ASP A 218 19.68 -5.87 8.93
C ASP A 218 20.35 -5.67 10.31
N ASP A 219 21.27 -4.72 10.41
CA ASP A 219 21.90 -4.37 11.68
C ASP A 219 20.88 -3.79 12.67
N ARG A 220 19.88 -3.05 12.17
CA ARG A 220 18.81 -2.52 13.01
C ARG A 220 17.88 -3.63 13.49
N LYS A 221 17.51 -4.57 12.62
CA LYS A 221 16.73 -5.77 12.99
C LYS A 221 17.47 -6.62 14.02
N ALA A 222 18.77 -6.78 13.86
CA ALA A 222 19.64 -7.53 14.76
C ALA A 222 20.00 -6.78 16.06
N GLY A 223 19.53 -5.54 16.27
CA GLY A 223 19.85 -4.73 17.45
C GLY A 223 21.28 -4.19 17.51
N LYS A 224 22.05 -4.29 16.43
CA LYS A 224 23.45 -3.84 16.37
C LYS A 224 23.60 -2.35 16.14
N THR A 225 22.57 -1.67 15.67
CA THR A 225 22.57 -0.22 15.42
C THR A 225 21.27 0.44 15.81
N THR A 226 21.24 1.79 15.81
CA THR A 226 20.07 2.60 16.13
C THR A 226 19.90 3.73 15.12
N PHE A 227 18.71 4.29 15.00
CA PHE A 227 18.47 5.50 14.19
C PHE A 227 19.31 6.69 14.65
N VAL A 228 19.64 6.81 15.95
CA VAL A 228 20.53 7.85 16.47
C VAL A 228 21.94 7.78 15.85
N GLY A 229 22.41 6.60 15.50
CA GLY A 229 23.68 6.41 14.81
C GLY A 229 23.71 7.05 13.42
N ILE A 230 22.62 6.94 12.66
CA ILE A 230 22.47 7.62 11.35
C ILE A 230 22.33 9.12 11.54
N MET A 231 21.52 9.59 12.49
CA MET A 231 21.37 11.02 12.78
C MET A 231 22.72 11.69 13.06
N ARG A 232 23.60 11.05 13.82
CA ARG A 232 24.95 11.56 14.10
C ARG A 232 25.85 11.57 12.86
N ARG A 233 25.64 10.70 11.89
CA ARG A 233 26.36 10.73 10.59
C ARG A 233 25.88 11.90 9.74
N LEU A 234 24.55 12.08 9.64
CA LEU A 234 23.94 13.23 8.96
C LEU A 234 24.51 14.54 9.48
N GLN A 235 24.50 14.74 10.81
CA GLN A 235 25.03 15.95 11.45
C GLN A 235 26.52 16.23 11.22
N ARG A 236 27.30 15.24 10.79
CA ARG A 236 28.74 15.41 10.51
C ARG A 236 29.03 15.66 9.03
N ASN A 237 28.06 15.38 8.15
CA ASN A 237 28.23 15.45 6.71
C ASN A 237 27.37 16.56 6.06
N ILE A 238 26.63 17.31 6.88
CA ILE A 238 25.90 18.54 6.55
C ILE A 238 26.60 19.71 7.28
#